data_ba5fb3669a070ac949f9a3fba119c04b
#
_entry.id   ba5fb3669a070ac949f9a3fba119c04b
#
_cell.length_a   1.000
_cell.length_b   1.000
_cell.length_c   1.000
_cell.angle_alpha   90.00
_cell.angle_beta   90.00
_cell.angle_gamma   90.00
#
_symmetry.space_group_name_H-M   'P 1'
#
loop_
_entity.id
_entity.type
_entity.pdbx_description
1 polymer ?
#
loop_
_entity_poly.entity_id
_entity_poly.type
_entity_poly.pdbx_seq_one_letter_code
_entity_poly.pdbx_strand_id
1 'polypeptide(L)'
;MLDFDALVIGSGPAGTIIASALAERGVKVGGLTASPLRQVWPNTYGIWRDELEALGLTELLGHGWENCVSYFGKGAVNHERAYGLFDKVKLQNHLLAKCEAGGVAWHQGKATKIEHDRECSIVTTAAGDTFRARLTIDASGHNSMFIKRQKDRGAVAFQTAYGIVGHFSAPPVEAQQFVHQDFRSEHLSATERATEPPTFSYGMDFGNDVYFVEETSLAMAPPVSFELLERRLHQRLAARGIKVTEVHEMERCIFPMTLPLPDLHQPVVAFGGAASMVHPASGYLVGSLLRRAPGLAAAIATALQEAQAEPAEIANAAWQELWNPDRLRKYYLYRFGLEKLMRFDEVLLKQHLDTFFTLPQSQWSGFLADTLSTPELIVAMVRLFAIAPNSLRWGLMQFPGLESNLFWQFISLQAAKSPLAVTSKSVI
;
A
#
# COMPACT_ATOMS: atom_id res chain seq x y z
N MET A 1 -5.38 29.39 22.19
CA MET A 1 -6.31 29.45 21.05
C MET A 1 -5.94 28.32 20.11
N LEU A 2 -6.91 27.61 19.54
CA LEU A 2 -6.69 26.59 18.54
C LEU A 2 -6.37 27.22 17.19
N ASP A 3 -5.37 26.67 16.49
CA ASP A 3 -5.04 27.11 15.15
C ASP A 3 -5.91 26.40 14.11
N PHE A 4 -6.17 25.09 14.32
CA PHE A 4 -6.90 24.22 13.40
C PHE A 4 -7.83 23.25 14.14
N ASP A 5 -8.82 22.71 13.42
CA ASP A 5 -9.57 21.54 13.89
C ASP A 5 -8.75 20.26 13.70
N ALA A 6 -8.06 20.13 12.56
CA ALA A 6 -7.18 19.04 12.27
C ALA A 6 -5.83 19.51 11.70
N LEU A 7 -4.72 18.93 12.15
CA LEU A 7 -3.37 19.16 11.61
C LEU A 7 -2.86 17.89 10.95
N VAL A 8 -2.54 17.97 9.64
CA VAL A 8 -1.99 16.85 8.85
C VAL A 8 -0.48 17.00 8.73
N ILE A 9 0.28 16.00 9.15
CA ILE A 9 1.74 15.95 9.04
C ILE A 9 2.13 15.13 7.81
N GLY A 10 2.80 15.77 6.85
CA GLY A 10 3.24 15.18 5.58
C GLY A 10 2.41 15.64 4.38
N SER A 11 3.10 15.96 3.28
CA SER A 11 2.53 16.44 2.00
C SER A 11 2.70 15.44 0.85
N GLY A 12 2.96 14.18 1.18
CA GLY A 12 2.92 13.09 0.20
C GLY A 12 1.48 12.77 -0.24
N PRO A 13 1.26 11.75 -1.09
CA PRO A 13 -0.07 11.36 -1.55
C PRO A 13 -1.08 11.18 -0.41
N ALA A 14 -0.68 10.48 0.66
CA ALA A 14 -1.56 10.25 1.81
C ALA A 14 -1.99 11.57 2.48
N GLY A 15 -1.02 12.45 2.76
CA GLY A 15 -1.28 13.72 3.44
C GLY A 15 -2.18 14.66 2.63
N THR A 16 -1.90 14.81 1.34
CA THR A 16 -2.72 15.67 0.46
C THR A 16 -4.12 15.11 0.22
N ILE A 17 -4.26 13.78 0.10
CA ILE A 17 -5.57 13.11 -0.04
C ILE A 17 -6.42 13.33 1.21
N ILE A 18 -5.89 13.08 2.41
CA ILE A 18 -6.68 13.23 3.63
C ILE A 18 -6.95 14.71 3.96
N ALA A 19 -6.00 15.61 3.72
CA ALA A 19 -6.20 17.03 3.93
C ALA A 19 -7.31 17.59 3.03
N SER A 20 -7.30 17.25 1.73
CA SER A 20 -8.37 17.65 0.80
C SER A 20 -9.73 17.09 1.21
N ALA A 21 -9.80 15.81 1.59
CA ALA A 21 -11.05 15.17 2.00
C ALA A 21 -11.66 15.79 3.28
N LEU A 22 -10.83 16.18 4.23
CA LEU A 22 -11.26 16.90 5.43
C LEU A 22 -11.77 18.31 5.11
N ALA A 23 -11.03 19.02 4.27
CA ALA A 23 -11.42 20.37 3.85
C ALA A 23 -12.76 20.38 3.08
N GLU A 24 -13.01 19.40 2.22
CA GLU A 24 -14.31 19.18 1.56
C GLU A 24 -15.46 18.94 2.54
N ARG A 25 -15.18 18.56 3.80
CA ARG A 25 -16.16 18.41 4.89
C ARG A 25 -16.29 19.66 5.77
N GLY A 26 -15.64 20.76 5.39
CA GLY A 26 -15.66 22.01 6.15
C GLY A 26 -14.80 22.01 7.42
N VAL A 27 -13.90 21.03 7.58
CA VAL A 27 -12.93 21.00 8.69
C VAL A 27 -11.86 22.06 8.43
N LYS A 28 -11.50 22.86 9.43
CA LYS A 28 -10.39 23.82 9.36
C LYS A 28 -9.07 23.04 9.46
N VAL A 29 -8.42 22.81 8.32
CA VAL A 29 -7.23 21.97 8.21
C VAL A 29 -5.96 22.80 8.14
N GLY A 30 -4.97 22.47 9.00
CA GLY A 30 -3.57 22.83 8.82
C GLY A 30 -2.77 21.68 8.22
N GLY A 31 -1.78 21.98 7.38
CA GLY A 31 -0.84 21.02 6.85
C GLY A 31 0.59 21.38 7.24
N LEU A 32 1.40 20.39 7.62
CA LEU A 32 2.81 20.56 7.94
C LEU A 32 3.66 19.70 7.02
N THR A 33 4.57 20.32 6.27
CA THR A 33 5.44 19.64 5.30
C THR A 33 6.92 19.89 5.59
N ALA A 34 7.72 18.82 5.61
CA ALA A 34 9.17 18.93 5.80
C ALA A 34 9.93 19.38 4.54
N SER A 35 9.34 19.14 3.36
CA SER A 35 9.89 19.51 2.04
C SER A 35 9.04 20.60 1.40
N PRO A 36 9.51 21.28 0.34
CA PRO A 36 8.68 22.20 -0.42
C PRO A 36 7.38 21.54 -0.89
N LEU A 37 6.24 22.19 -0.65
CA LEU A 37 4.91 21.62 -0.89
C LEU A 37 4.69 21.10 -2.33
N ARG A 38 5.26 21.80 -3.31
CA ARG A 38 5.17 21.48 -4.74
C ARG A 38 6.34 20.64 -5.26
N GLN A 39 7.20 20.12 -4.37
CA GLN A 39 8.21 19.16 -4.79
C GLN A 39 7.53 17.90 -5.32
N VAL A 40 7.86 17.52 -6.54
CA VAL A 40 7.27 16.33 -7.20
C VAL A 40 7.62 15.08 -6.37
N TRP A 41 6.61 14.23 -6.18
CA TRP A 41 6.81 12.97 -5.45
C TRP A 41 7.72 12.02 -6.22
N PRO A 42 8.67 11.36 -5.55
CA PRO A 42 9.72 10.60 -6.22
C PRO A 42 9.22 9.29 -6.85
N ASN A 43 8.20 8.67 -6.29
CA ASN A 43 7.80 7.32 -6.69
C ASN A 43 6.80 7.33 -7.86
N THR A 44 6.80 6.26 -8.62
CA THR A 44 5.80 5.94 -9.62
C THR A 44 4.58 5.31 -8.96
N TYR A 45 3.37 5.72 -9.37
CA TYR A 45 2.11 5.22 -8.82
C TYR A 45 1.25 4.63 -9.91
N GLY A 46 0.97 3.33 -9.79
CA GLY A 46 0.10 2.63 -10.70
C GLY A 46 -1.23 2.25 -10.08
N ILE A 47 -2.24 2.03 -10.94
CA ILE A 47 -3.59 1.62 -10.54
C ILE A 47 -4.26 0.86 -11.68
N TRP A 48 -5.12 -0.10 -11.38
CA TRP A 48 -6.00 -0.66 -12.37
C TRP A 48 -7.03 0.39 -12.79
N ARG A 49 -7.21 0.54 -14.10
CA ARG A 49 -7.97 1.66 -14.67
C ARG A 49 -9.42 1.69 -14.21
N ASP A 50 -10.08 0.54 -14.08
CA ASP A 50 -11.46 0.43 -13.59
C ASP A 50 -11.62 0.93 -12.14
N GLU A 51 -10.58 0.80 -11.29
CA GLU A 51 -10.62 1.36 -9.94
C GLU A 51 -10.63 2.91 -9.96
N LEU A 52 -9.91 3.49 -10.91
CA LEU A 52 -9.87 4.95 -11.05
C LEU A 52 -11.10 5.49 -11.76
N GLU A 53 -11.66 4.74 -12.72
CA GLU A 53 -12.95 5.03 -13.37
C GLU A 53 -14.09 5.09 -12.34
N ALA A 54 -14.12 4.16 -11.40
CA ALA A 54 -15.10 4.16 -10.30
C ALA A 54 -14.97 5.38 -9.38
N LEU A 55 -13.83 6.05 -9.38
CA LEU A 55 -13.59 7.30 -8.63
C LEU A 55 -13.81 8.57 -9.48
N GLY A 56 -14.03 8.44 -10.79
CA GLY A 56 -14.17 9.56 -11.70
C GLY A 56 -12.90 10.39 -11.89
N LEU A 57 -11.71 9.73 -11.82
CA LEU A 57 -10.40 10.41 -11.80
C LEU A 57 -9.46 9.94 -12.94
N THR A 58 -10.02 9.40 -14.03
CA THR A 58 -9.23 8.86 -15.14
C THR A 58 -8.37 9.89 -15.86
N GLU A 59 -8.75 11.17 -15.81
CA GLU A 59 -7.97 12.28 -16.34
C GLU A 59 -6.62 12.47 -15.66
N LEU A 60 -6.41 11.87 -14.47
CA LEU A 60 -5.16 11.94 -13.72
C LEU A 60 -4.12 10.91 -14.20
N LEU A 61 -4.47 10.03 -15.15
CA LEU A 61 -3.52 9.12 -15.76
C LEU A 61 -2.59 9.85 -16.74
N GLY A 62 -1.31 9.48 -16.68
CA GLY A 62 -0.31 9.88 -17.67
C GLY A 62 -0.13 8.82 -18.77
N HIS A 63 -0.21 7.54 -18.38
CA HIS A 63 -0.10 6.39 -19.28
C HIS A 63 -1.16 5.35 -18.96
N GLY A 64 -1.53 4.55 -19.97
CA GLY A 64 -2.48 3.46 -19.80
C GLY A 64 -2.26 2.35 -20.83
N TRP A 65 -2.50 1.10 -20.42
CA TRP A 65 -2.31 -0.09 -21.24
C TRP A 65 -3.52 -1.01 -21.15
N GLU A 66 -3.98 -1.46 -22.33
CA GLU A 66 -4.97 -2.52 -22.45
C GLU A 66 -4.29 -3.91 -22.50
N ASN A 67 -3.09 -3.98 -23.10
CA ASN A 67 -2.29 -5.20 -23.20
C ASN A 67 -1.49 -5.40 -21.92
N CYS A 68 -2.09 -6.03 -20.91
CA CYS A 68 -1.48 -6.31 -19.61
C CYS A 68 -1.20 -7.81 -19.49
N VAL A 69 0.07 -8.20 -19.32
CA VAL A 69 0.49 -9.61 -19.29
C VAL A 69 1.38 -9.91 -18.10
N SER A 70 1.39 -11.18 -17.67
CA SER A 70 2.38 -11.72 -16.70
C SER A 70 2.94 -13.05 -17.19
N TYR A 71 4.11 -13.43 -16.66
CA TYR A 71 4.80 -14.67 -17.00
C TYR A 71 5.23 -15.40 -15.72
N PHE A 72 4.63 -16.56 -15.42
CA PHE A 72 4.88 -17.34 -14.21
C PHE A 72 5.49 -18.73 -14.47
N GLY A 73 5.61 -19.14 -15.74
CA GLY A 73 6.23 -20.40 -16.16
C GLY A 73 5.41 -21.26 -17.13
N LYS A 74 4.08 -21.07 -17.23
CA LYS A 74 3.23 -21.80 -18.18
C LYS A 74 2.93 -21.02 -19.48
N GLY A 75 3.57 -19.90 -19.67
CA GLY A 75 3.33 -18.99 -20.78
C GLY A 75 2.83 -17.63 -20.33
N ALA A 76 2.33 -16.84 -21.27
CA ALA A 76 1.76 -15.53 -20.99
C ALA A 76 0.36 -15.67 -20.36
N VAL A 77 0.13 -14.94 -19.28
CA VAL A 77 -1.19 -14.76 -18.66
C VAL A 77 -1.68 -13.36 -19.02
N ASN A 78 -2.69 -13.28 -19.88
CA ASN A 78 -3.34 -12.03 -20.24
C ASN A 78 -4.37 -11.66 -19.18
N HIS A 79 -4.29 -10.44 -18.65
CA HIS A 79 -5.14 -10.05 -17.53
C HIS A 79 -6.53 -9.54 -17.94
N GLU A 80 -6.77 -9.25 -19.22
CA GLU A 80 -8.04 -8.70 -19.73
C GLU A 80 -8.55 -7.52 -18.89
N ARG A 81 -7.63 -6.74 -18.35
CA ARG A 81 -7.89 -5.61 -17.46
C ARG A 81 -6.86 -4.52 -17.73
N ALA A 82 -7.32 -3.32 -17.98
CA ALA A 82 -6.46 -2.18 -18.27
C ALA A 82 -5.75 -1.66 -17.01
N TYR A 83 -4.50 -1.26 -17.17
CA TYR A 83 -3.68 -0.66 -16.11
C TYR A 83 -3.29 0.77 -16.47
N GLY A 84 -3.06 1.62 -15.49
CA GLY A 84 -2.61 2.98 -15.70
C GLY A 84 -1.57 3.43 -14.70
N LEU A 85 -0.73 4.36 -15.12
CA LEU A 85 0.13 5.13 -14.23
C LEU A 85 -0.43 6.53 -14.07
N PHE A 86 -0.45 7.02 -12.84
CA PHE A 86 -0.74 8.43 -12.58
C PHE A 86 0.35 9.33 -13.17
N ASP A 87 -0.08 10.43 -13.78
CA ASP A 87 0.80 11.59 -13.92
C ASP A 87 1.00 12.19 -12.52
N LYS A 88 2.21 12.04 -11.98
CA LYS A 88 2.56 12.46 -10.62
C LYS A 88 2.26 13.95 -10.39
N VAL A 89 2.53 14.77 -11.40
CA VAL A 89 2.31 16.22 -11.34
C VAL A 89 0.83 16.58 -11.40
N LYS A 90 0.07 15.94 -12.30
CA LYS A 90 -1.39 16.13 -12.38
C LYS A 90 -2.08 15.72 -11.10
N LEU A 91 -1.75 14.54 -10.56
CA LEU A 91 -2.33 14.05 -9.31
C LEU A 91 -2.03 15.00 -8.15
N GLN A 92 -0.76 15.42 -8.00
CA GLN A 92 -0.35 16.34 -6.96
C GLN A 92 -1.06 17.71 -7.10
N ASN A 93 -1.10 18.28 -8.30
CA ASN A 93 -1.77 19.55 -8.56
C ASN A 93 -3.28 19.47 -8.32
N HIS A 94 -3.93 18.38 -8.74
CA HIS A 94 -5.35 18.14 -8.49
C HIS A 94 -5.67 18.16 -6.98
N LEU A 95 -4.88 17.42 -6.19
CA LEU A 95 -5.08 17.34 -4.74
C LEU A 95 -4.76 18.68 -4.04
N LEU A 96 -3.68 19.36 -4.45
CA LEU A 96 -3.34 20.67 -3.90
C LEU A 96 -4.39 21.73 -4.25
N ALA A 97 -4.96 21.70 -5.46
CA ALA A 97 -6.06 22.60 -5.83
C ALA A 97 -7.30 22.36 -4.96
N LYS A 98 -7.62 21.09 -4.64
CA LYS A 98 -8.69 20.77 -3.68
C LYS A 98 -8.37 21.27 -2.27
N CYS A 99 -7.14 21.12 -1.80
CA CYS A 99 -6.69 21.66 -0.53
C CYS A 99 -6.85 23.20 -0.50
N GLU A 100 -6.41 23.89 -1.55
CA GLU A 100 -6.49 25.35 -1.67
C GLU A 100 -7.95 25.83 -1.69
N ALA A 101 -8.80 25.20 -2.49
CA ALA A 101 -10.23 25.50 -2.56
C ALA A 101 -10.94 25.29 -1.21
N GLY A 102 -10.50 24.31 -0.43
CA GLY A 102 -11.03 24.04 0.91
C GLY A 102 -10.34 24.83 2.03
N GLY A 103 -9.41 25.74 1.70
CA GLY A 103 -8.75 26.61 2.68
C GLY A 103 -7.71 25.93 3.56
N VAL A 104 -7.08 24.85 3.12
CA VAL A 104 -6.00 24.16 3.86
C VAL A 104 -4.78 25.09 3.96
N ALA A 105 -4.35 25.40 5.18
CA ALA A 105 -3.17 26.22 5.42
C ALA A 105 -1.92 25.34 5.58
N TRP A 106 -1.07 25.31 4.55
CA TRP A 106 0.20 24.58 4.57
C TRP A 106 1.34 25.41 5.16
N HIS A 107 2.08 24.78 6.10
CA HIS A 107 3.28 25.35 6.73
C HIS A 107 4.48 24.47 6.45
N GLN A 108 5.61 25.07 6.16
CA GLN A 108 6.87 24.35 6.00
C GLN A 108 7.54 24.16 7.36
N GLY A 109 7.84 22.92 7.72
CA GLY A 109 8.50 22.55 8.96
C GLY A 109 8.48 21.04 9.17
N LYS A 110 9.49 20.52 9.85
CA LYS A 110 9.58 19.11 10.23
C LYS A 110 9.04 18.96 11.65
N ALA A 111 7.93 18.25 11.82
CA ALA A 111 7.44 17.89 13.15
C ALA A 111 8.48 17.06 13.90
N THR A 112 8.70 17.35 15.18
CA THR A 112 9.66 16.65 16.05
C THR A 112 9.03 16.15 17.34
N LYS A 113 7.91 16.74 17.77
CA LYS A 113 7.22 16.39 19.00
C LYS A 113 5.72 16.60 18.85
N ILE A 114 4.94 15.72 19.49
CA ILE A 114 3.50 15.87 19.65
C ILE A 114 3.19 15.66 21.13
N GLU A 115 2.49 16.60 21.74
CA GLU A 115 1.95 16.52 23.09
C GLU A 115 0.43 16.69 23.05
N HIS A 116 -0.26 16.13 24.01
CA HIS A 116 -1.71 16.20 24.09
C HIS A 116 -2.11 16.71 25.49
N ASP A 117 -3.02 17.66 25.51
CA ASP A 117 -3.79 18.00 26.67
C ASP A 117 -5.28 17.58 26.45
N ARG A 118 -6.18 17.97 27.34
CA ARG A 118 -7.60 17.64 27.22
C ARG A 118 -8.29 18.34 26.05
N GLU A 119 -7.78 19.48 25.63
CA GLU A 119 -8.42 20.33 24.61
C GLU A 119 -7.84 20.13 23.22
N CYS A 120 -6.54 19.84 23.13
CA CYS A 120 -5.84 19.80 21.84
C CYS A 120 -4.57 18.95 21.86
N SER A 121 -4.09 18.70 20.64
CA SER A 121 -2.73 18.25 20.35
C SER A 121 -1.85 19.44 20.01
N ILE A 122 -0.63 19.46 20.53
CA ILE A 122 0.38 20.48 20.28
C ILE A 122 1.52 19.84 19.52
N VAL A 123 1.73 20.26 18.27
CA VAL A 123 2.80 19.79 17.42
C VAL A 123 3.91 20.81 17.37
N THR A 124 5.14 20.41 17.73
CA THR A 124 6.34 21.25 17.69
C THR A 124 7.22 20.88 16.51
N THR A 125 7.71 21.88 15.78
CA THR A 125 8.66 21.70 14.66
C THR A 125 10.11 21.74 15.13
N ALA A 126 11.03 21.32 14.27
CA ALA A 126 12.47 21.43 14.51
C ALA A 126 12.95 22.88 14.67
N ALA A 127 12.23 23.86 14.12
CA ALA A 127 12.50 25.29 14.27
C ALA A 127 11.96 25.89 15.57
N GLY A 128 11.14 25.10 16.32
CA GLY A 128 10.50 25.55 17.56
C GLY A 128 9.09 26.12 17.39
N ASP A 129 8.58 26.21 16.15
CA ASP A 129 7.20 26.62 15.93
C ASP A 129 6.24 25.59 16.52
N THR A 130 5.09 26.06 17.00
CA THR A 130 4.07 25.22 17.59
C THR A 130 2.72 25.42 16.91
N PHE A 131 2.00 24.32 16.70
CA PHE A 131 0.64 24.32 16.12
C PHE A 131 -0.30 23.57 17.04
N ARG A 132 -1.47 24.13 17.30
CA ARG A 132 -2.51 23.57 18.18
C ARG A 132 -3.71 23.13 17.35
N ALA A 133 -4.07 21.85 17.42
CA ALA A 133 -5.22 21.30 16.72
C ALA A 133 -6.00 20.34 17.61
N ARG A 134 -7.31 20.19 17.38
CA ARG A 134 -8.15 19.20 18.10
C ARG A 134 -7.76 17.79 17.73
N LEU A 135 -7.28 17.56 16.51
CA LEU A 135 -6.78 16.27 16.04
C LEU A 135 -5.47 16.44 15.28
N THR A 136 -4.53 15.52 15.49
CA THR A 136 -3.33 15.38 14.64
C THR A 136 -3.42 14.12 13.83
N ILE A 137 -3.16 14.22 12.51
CA ILE A 137 -3.11 13.11 11.57
C ILE A 137 -1.69 12.99 11.03
N ASP A 138 -1.05 11.86 11.28
CA ASP A 138 0.27 11.58 10.76
C ASP A 138 0.19 10.82 9.43
N ALA A 139 0.56 11.51 8.36
CA ALA A 139 0.69 10.99 7.01
C ALA A 139 2.14 11.09 6.49
N SER A 140 3.13 11.08 7.41
CA SER A 140 4.56 11.25 7.10
C SER A 140 5.24 10.00 6.52
N GLY A 141 4.49 8.92 6.28
CA GLY A 141 4.98 7.67 5.72
C GLY A 141 5.27 6.59 6.77
N HIS A 142 5.85 5.49 6.33
CA HIS A 142 5.98 4.29 7.18
C HIS A 142 7.01 4.42 8.31
N ASN A 143 7.94 5.37 8.22
CA ASN A 143 8.95 5.64 9.23
C ASN A 143 8.50 6.69 10.27
N SER A 144 7.18 6.82 10.50
CA SER A 144 6.65 7.74 11.49
C SER A 144 7.20 7.47 12.89
N MET A 145 7.66 8.53 13.55
CA MET A 145 8.11 8.50 14.94
C MET A 145 6.97 8.77 15.94
N PHE A 146 5.79 9.19 15.46
CA PHE A 146 4.67 9.59 16.32
C PHE A 146 3.67 8.47 16.54
N ILE A 147 3.71 7.41 15.73
CA ILE A 147 2.74 6.33 15.79
C ILE A 147 3.28 5.16 16.62
N LYS A 148 2.67 4.94 17.76
CA LYS A 148 2.88 3.73 18.55
C LYS A 148 2.27 2.55 17.81
N ARG A 149 2.99 1.41 17.82
CA ARG A 149 2.57 0.21 17.11
C ARG A 149 2.37 -0.96 18.07
N GLN A 150 1.48 -1.86 17.68
CA GLN A 150 1.31 -3.12 18.36
C GLN A 150 2.62 -3.92 18.32
N LYS A 151 2.89 -4.68 19.39
CA LYS A 151 4.03 -5.60 19.39
C LYS A 151 3.76 -6.74 18.41
N ASP A 152 4.58 -6.86 17.41
CA ASP A 152 4.62 -8.03 16.51
C ASP A 152 5.85 -8.89 16.84
N ARG A 153 5.74 -10.18 16.60
CA ARG A 153 6.83 -11.15 16.85
C ARG A 153 7.72 -11.35 15.63
N GLY A 154 7.29 -10.89 14.46
CA GLY A 154 8.01 -11.05 13.20
C GLY A 154 8.92 -9.86 12.87
N ALA A 155 9.94 -10.10 12.07
CA ALA A 155 10.67 -9.04 11.40
C ALA A 155 9.77 -8.37 10.36
N VAL A 156 9.92 -7.05 10.19
CA VAL A 156 9.20 -6.33 9.13
C VAL A 156 9.79 -6.74 7.79
N ALA A 157 8.95 -7.28 6.91
CA ALA A 157 9.33 -7.60 5.54
C ALA A 157 9.03 -6.40 4.62
N PHE A 158 9.93 -6.18 3.68
CA PHE A 158 9.88 -5.08 2.73
C PHE A 158 9.82 -5.59 1.30
N GLN A 159 9.07 -4.90 0.46
CA GLN A 159 9.23 -4.97 -0.98
C GLN A 159 10.26 -3.93 -1.40
N THR A 160 11.18 -4.32 -2.29
CA THR A 160 12.20 -3.44 -2.86
C THR A 160 12.17 -3.55 -4.37
N ALA A 161 12.42 -2.43 -5.03
CA ALA A 161 12.41 -2.33 -6.48
C ALA A 161 13.52 -1.38 -6.97
N TYR A 162 14.13 -1.74 -8.11
CA TYR A 162 15.09 -0.92 -8.84
C TYR A 162 14.64 -0.82 -10.28
N GLY A 163 14.39 0.38 -10.76
CA GLY A 163 13.85 0.65 -12.09
C GLY A 163 14.61 1.71 -12.86
N ILE A 164 14.53 1.63 -14.19
CA ILE A 164 15.11 2.58 -15.14
C ILE A 164 14.02 3.01 -16.10
N VAL A 165 13.80 4.32 -16.19
CA VAL A 165 13.08 4.96 -17.31
C VAL A 165 14.13 5.47 -18.31
N GLY A 166 13.99 5.14 -19.60
CA GLY A 166 14.95 5.59 -20.58
C GLY A 166 14.81 4.92 -21.94
N HIS A 167 15.87 5.03 -22.73
CA HIS A 167 15.99 4.39 -24.05
C HIS A 167 16.81 3.10 -23.95
N PHE A 168 16.47 2.14 -24.80
CA PHE A 168 17.10 0.84 -24.86
C PHE A 168 17.50 0.51 -26.32
N SER A 169 18.52 -0.35 -26.52
CA SER A 169 18.99 -0.74 -27.85
C SER A 169 17.97 -1.55 -28.68
N ALA A 170 16.95 -2.10 -27.99
CA ALA A 170 15.78 -2.75 -28.58
C ALA A 170 14.63 -2.69 -27.55
N PRO A 171 13.37 -2.77 -27.98
CA PRO A 171 12.21 -2.73 -27.08
C PRO A 171 12.26 -3.81 -26.00
N PRO A 172 12.24 -3.46 -24.70
CA PRO A 172 12.20 -4.45 -23.62
C PRO A 172 10.82 -5.10 -23.43
N VAL A 173 9.77 -4.48 -23.95
CA VAL A 173 8.39 -4.99 -24.01
C VAL A 173 7.79 -4.69 -25.37
N GLU A 174 6.67 -5.31 -25.73
CA GLU A 174 5.95 -5.02 -26.96
C GLU A 174 5.36 -3.61 -26.95
N ALA A 175 5.05 -3.09 -28.12
CA ALA A 175 4.41 -1.78 -28.25
C ALA A 175 3.07 -1.76 -27.48
N GLN A 176 2.85 -0.69 -26.73
CA GLN A 176 1.66 -0.48 -25.90
C GLN A 176 1.39 -1.62 -24.89
N GLN A 177 2.44 -2.32 -24.45
CA GLN A 177 2.34 -3.40 -23.48
C GLN A 177 2.75 -2.95 -22.08
N PHE A 178 2.05 -3.50 -21.10
CA PHE A 178 2.45 -3.55 -19.70
C PHE A 178 2.71 -5.00 -19.29
N VAL A 179 3.96 -5.32 -18.98
CA VAL A 179 4.33 -6.57 -18.33
C VAL A 179 4.21 -6.36 -16.82
N HIS A 180 3.15 -6.92 -16.23
CA HIS A 180 2.82 -6.71 -14.81
C HIS A 180 3.74 -7.50 -13.89
N GLN A 181 4.08 -8.75 -14.24
CA GLN A 181 5.02 -9.57 -13.46
C GLN A 181 5.69 -10.58 -14.39
N ASP A 182 7.01 -10.47 -14.57
CA ASP A 182 7.80 -11.44 -15.32
C ASP A 182 8.74 -12.19 -14.37
N PHE A 183 8.34 -13.40 -13.98
CA PHE A 183 9.12 -14.32 -13.15
C PHE A 183 10.01 -15.28 -13.95
N ARG A 184 10.16 -15.09 -15.26
CA ARG A 184 11.10 -15.89 -16.06
C ARG A 184 12.52 -15.65 -15.55
N SER A 185 13.26 -16.72 -15.28
CA SER A 185 14.55 -16.70 -14.59
C SER A 185 15.66 -17.45 -15.33
N GLU A 186 15.47 -17.72 -16.63
CA GLU A 186 16.41 -18.47 -17.46
C GLU A 186 17.76 -17.74 -17.61
N HIS A 187 17.78 -16.43 -17.38
CA HIS A 187 18.99 -15.59 -17.37
C HIS A 187 19.86 -15.78 -16.13
N LEU A 188 19.34 -16.43 -15.08
CA LEU A 188 20.05 -16.71 -13.85
C LEU A 188 20.69 -18.10 -13.90
N SER A 189 21.87 -18.23 -13.31
CA SER A 189 22.53 -19.52 -13.09
C SER A 189 21.73 -20.40 -12.10
N ALA A 190 21.97 -21.70 -12.11
CA ALA A 190 21.34 -22.62 -11.15
C ALA A 190 21.68 -22.25 -9.70
N THR A 191 22.90 -21.77 -9.44
CA THR A 191 23.32 -21.33 -8.11
C THR A 191 22.54 -20.10 -7.66
N GLU A 192 22.42 -19.07 -8.50
CA GLU A 192 21.66 -17.85 -8.17
C GLU A 192 20.19 -18.17 -7.86
N ARG A 193 19.55 -19.04 -8.68
CA ARG A 193 18.17 -19.47 -8.41
C ARG A 193 18.00 -20.24 -7.09
N ALA A 194 19.04 -20.97 -6.67
CA ALA A 194 18.99 -21.77 -5.44
C ALA A 194 19.32 -20.96 -4.17
N THR A 195 20.13 -19.90 -4.28
CA THR A 195 20.67 -19.19 -3.10
C THR A 195 20.16 -17.77 -2.93
N GLU A 196 19.64 -17.15 -3.98
CA GLU A 196 19.13 -15.78 -3.94
C GLU A 196 17.59 -15.77 -3.97
N PRO A 197 16.96 -14.76 -3.37
CA PRO A 197 15.50 -14.66 -3.35
C PRO A 197 14.92 -14.49 -4.77
N PRO A 198 13.73 -15.03 -5.07
CA PRO A 198 13.07 -14.82 -6.35
C PRO A 198 12.72 -13.35 -6.55
N THR A 199 12.93 -12.86 -7.77
CA THR A 199 12.55 -11.52 -8.22
C THR A 199 11.78 -11.59 -9.52
N PHE A 200 11.08 -10.52 -9.85
CA PHE A 200 10.33 -10.40 -11.11
C PHE A 200 10.55 -9.01 -11.71
N SER A 201 10.29 -8.89 -13.00
CA SER A 201 10.40 -7.61 -13.68
C SER A 201 9.03 -7.04 -14.02
N TYR A 202 8.88 -5.73 -13.86
CA TYR A 202 7.88 -4.91 -14.55
C TYR A 202 8.48 -4.39 -15.86
N GLY A 203 7.61 -4.19 -16.87
CA GLY A 203 8.01 -3.53 -18.10
C GLY A 203 6.85 -2.74 -18.69
N MET A 204 7.09 -1.47 -19.06
CA MET A 204 6.06 -0.56 -19.56
C MET A 204 6.59 0.20 -20.76
N ASP A 205 5.82 0.22 -21.85
CA ASP A 205 6.07 1.09 -22.99
C ASP A 205 5.40 2.45 -22.73
N PHE A 206 6.21 3.52 -22.64
CA PHE A 206 5.73 4.90 -22.50
C PHE A 206 5.52 5.59 -23.84
N GLY A 207 5.77 4.89 -24.96
CA GLY A 207 5.79 5.47 -26.29
C GLY A 207 7.08 6.26 -26.59
N ASN A 208 7.26 6.63 -27.86
CA ASN A 208 8.44 7.39 -28.33
C ASN A 208 9.78 6.73 -27.96
N ASP A 209 9.85 5.40 -28.01
CA ASP A 209 11.00 4.57 -27.64
C ASP A 209 11.48 4.74 -26.17
N VAL A 210 10.64 5.31 -25.32
CA VAL A 210 10.88 5.41 -23.88
C VAL A 210 10.18 4.27 -23.17
N TYR A 211 10.92 3.55 -22.33
CA TYR A 211 10.40 2.43 -21.55
C TYR A 211 10.75 2.59 -20.09
N PHE A 212 9.89 2.05 -19.22
CA PHE A 212 10.20 1.79 -17.82
C PHE A 212 10.39 0.29 -17.64
N VAL A 213 11.53 -0.11 -17.09
CA VAL A 213 11.83 -1.50 -16.73
C VAL A 213 12.31 -1.53 -15.30
N GLU A 214 11.70 -2.40 -14.49
CA GLU A 214 11.99 -2.48 -13.07
C GLU A 214 12.15 -3.94 -12.65
N GLU A 215 13.16 -4.24 -11.83
CA GLU A 215 13.32 -5.52 -11.15
C GLU A 215 12.90 -5.36 -9.69
N THR A 216 11.99 -6.22 -9.25
CA THR A 216 11.28 -6.09 -7.97
C THR A 216 11.35 -7.40 -7.19
N SER A 217 11.56 -7.31 -5.88
CA SER A 217 11.40 -8.46 -4.98
C SER A 217 9.95 -8.63 -4.53
N LEU A 218 9.59 -9.82 -4.09
CA LEU A 218 8.49 -9.95 -3.13
C LEU A 218 8.91 -9.41 -1.77
N ALA A 219 7.96 -9.41 -0.81
CA ALA A 219 8.28 -9.02 0.55
C ALA A 219 9.33 -9.97 1.16
N MET A 220 10.41 -9.41 1.67
CA MET A 220 11.52 -10.14 2.30
C MET A 220 11.97 -9.45 3.59
N ALA A 221 12.43 -10.26 4.55
CA ALA A 221 13.09 -9.81 5.76
C ALA A 221 14.38 -10.62 5.98
N PRO A 222 15.56 -10.01 5.83
CA PRO A 222 15.82 -8.61 5.49
C PRO A 222 15.38 -8.24 4.06
N PRO A 223 15.23 -6.95 3.73
CA PRO A 223 14.90 -6.50 2.37
C PRO A 223 15.99 -6.90 1.37
N VAL A 224 15.58 -7.19 0.14
CA VAL A 224 16.51 -7.44 -0.96
C VAL A 224 17.26 -6.15 -1.28
N SER A 225 18.59 -6.21 -1.45
CA SER A 225 19.40 -5.03 -1.71
C SER A 225 19.18 -4.46 -3.12
N PHE A 226 19.35 -3.15 -3.26
CA PHE A 226 19.26 -2.49 -4.57
C PHE A 226 20.34 -2.97 -5.54
N GLU A 227 21.53 -3.30 -5.04
CA GLU A 227 22.65 -3.83 -5.85
C GLU A 227 22.29 -5.18 -6.46
N LEU A 228 21.58 -6.03 -5.75
CA LEU A 228 21.11 -7.31 -6.29
C LEU A 228 20.06 -7.08 -7.38
N LEU A 229 19.10 -6.19 -7.15
CA LEU A 229 18.03 -5.88 -8.12
C LEU A 229 18.60 -5.23 -9.38
N GLU A 230 19.52 -4.27 -9.24
CA GLU A 230 20.23 -3.62 -10.36
C GLU A 230 20.99 -4.66 -11.20
N ARG A 231 21.78 -5.53 -10.55
CA ARG A 231 22.49 -6.61 -11.24
C ARG A 231 21.51 -7.49 -12.02
N ARG A 232 20.42 -7.92 -11.41
CA ARG A 232 19.43 -8.80 -12.03
C ARG A 232 18.70 -8.14 -13.20
N LEU A 233 18.34 -6.87 -13.09
CA LEU A 233 17.77 -6.11 -14.19
C LEU A 233 18.72 -6.12 -15.41
N HIS A 234 19.99 -5.82 -15.20
CA HIS A 234 20.99 -5.84 -16.26
C HIS A 234 21.24 -7.24 -16.82
N GLN A 235 21.26 -8.29 -15.99
CA GLN A 235 21.37 -9.69 -16.44
C GLN A 235 20.18 -10.07 -17.34
N ARG A 236 18.94 -9.71 -16.90
CA ARG A 236 17.71 -9.97 -17.66
C ARG A 236 17.73 -9.28 -19.03
N LEU A 237 18.09 -8.01 -19.08
CA LEU A 237 18.22 -7.26 -20.33
C LEU A 237 19.30 -7.85 -21.22
N ALA A 238 20.50 -8.13 -20.67
CA ALA A 238 21.63 -8.69 -21.43
C ALA A 238 21.32 -10.07 -22.03
N ALA A 239 20.62 -10.94 -21.30
CA ALA A 239 20.19 -12.25 -21.82
C ALA A 239 19.25 -12.15 -23.04
N ARG A 240 18.59 -11.01 -23.20
CA ARG A 240 17.74 -10.67 -24.36
C ARG A 240 18.48 -9.83 -25.41
N GLY A 241 19.77 -9.58 -25.24
CA GLY A 241 20.59 -8.75 -26.13
C GLY A 241 20.26 -7.25 -26.04
N ILE A 242 19.56 -6.82 -24.99
CA ILE A 242 19.12 -5.43 -24.80
C ILE A 242 20.12 -4.69 -23.92
N LYS A 243 20.48 -3.48 -24.30
CA LYS A 243 21.34 -2.57 -23.52
C LYS A 243 20.57 -1.29 -23.21
N VAL A 244 20.75 -0.75 -22.02
CA VAL A 244 20.33 0.62 -21.68
C VAL A 244 21.22 1.58 -22.48
N THR A 245 20.63 2.46 -23.26
CA THR A 245 21.36 3.43 -24.10
C THR A 245 21.31 4.83 -23.51
N GLU A 246 20.23 5.18 -22.81
CA GLU A 246 20.08 6.45 -22.11
C GLU A 246 19.18 6.26 -20.88
N VAL A 247 19.54 6.90 -19.75
CA VAL A 247 18.77 6.88 -18.51
C VAL A 247 18.17 8.26 -18.29
N HIS A 248 16.84 8.33 -18.27
CA HIS A 248 16.11 9.56 -17.95
C HIS A 248 15.84 9.67 -16.45
N GLU A 249 15.36 8.58 -15.83
CA GLU A 249 15.04 8.50 -14.41
C GLU A 249 15.47 7.13 -13.87
N MET A 250 15.96 7.12 -12.63
CA MET A 250 16.28 5.90 -11.87
C MET A 250 15.38 5.85 -10.65
N GLU A 251 14.60 4.80 -10.50
CA GLU A 251 13.74 4.62 -9.34
C GLU A 251 14.33 3.58 -8.39
N ARG A 252 14.39 3.94 -7.10
CA ARG A 252 14.71 3.04 -6.00
C ARG A 252 13.58 3.11 -4.99
N CYS A 253 12.79 2.05 -4.92
CA CYS A 253 11.62 2.00 -4.07
C CYS A 253 11.79 0.93 -2.99
N ILE A 254 11.48 1.28 -1.73
CA ILE A 254 11.44 0.35 -0.60
C ILE A 254 10.30 0.73 0.32
N PHE A 255 9.44 -0.23 0.64
CA PHE A 255 8.34 -0.02 1.57
C PHE A 255 7.98 -1.30 2.34
N PRO A 256 7.53 -1.16 3.59
CA PRO A 256 7.17 -2.33 4.40
C PRO A 256 5.83 -2.92 3.97
N MET A 257 5.82 -4.24 3.81
CA MET A 257 4.61 -5.03 3.53
C MET A 257 3.97 -5.59 4.80
N THR A 258 4.76 -5.74 5.87
CA THR A 258 4.31 -6.36 7.12
C THR A 258 4.49 -5.45 8.32
N LEU A 259 4.40 -4.14 8.12
CA LEU A 259 4.50 -3.18 9.21
C LEU A 259 3.39 -3.46 10.25
N PRO A 260 3.71 -3.60 11.55
CA PRO A 260 2.71 -3.84 12.57
C PRO A 260 1.62 -2.76 12.57
N LEU A 261 0.39 -3.16 12.87
CA LEU A 261 -0.72 -2.21 12.98
C LEU A 261 -0.42 -1.16 14.05
N PRO A 262 -0.90 0.08 13.87
CA PRO A 262 -0.90 1.08 14.93
C PRO A 262 -1.63 0.60 16.19
N ASP A 263 -1.27 1.15 17.34
CA ASP A 263 -2.15 1.12 18.52
C ASP A 263 -3.37 2.00 18.20
N LEU A 264 -4.55 1.39 18.12
CA LEU A 264 -5.79 2.08 17.75
C LEU A 264 -6.40 2.91 18.88
N HIS A 265 -5.74 2.99 20.04
CA HIS A 265 -6.19 3.75 21.22
C HIS A 265 -5.34 5.01 21.46
N GLN A 266 -4.45 5.35 20.54
CA GLN A 266 -3.61 6.55 20.64
C GLN A 266 -4.31 7.80 20.11
N PRO A 267 -4.02 9.00 20.65
CA PRO A 267 -4.67 10.24 20.27
C PRO A 267 -4.20 10.82 18.92
N VAL A 268 -3.09 10.30 18.36
CA VAL A 268 -2.66 10.62 17.01
C VAL A 268 -3.23 9.60 16.04
N VAL A 269 -3.90 10.05 14.99
CA VAL A 269 -4.38 9.19 13.91
C VAL A 269 -3.30 9.10 12.84
N ALA A 270 -3.08 7.92 12.27
CA ALA A 270 -2.23 7.77 11.09
C ALA A 270 -3.05 7.61 9.81
N PHE A 271 -2.46 7.96 8.67
CA PHE A 271 -3.02 7.66 7.35
C PHE A 271 -1.93 7.26 6.36
N GLY A 272 -2.23 6.37 5.44
CA GLY A 272 -1.25 5.86 4.48
C GLY A 272 -0.22 4.89 5.08
N GLY A 273 1.04 5.04 4.72
CA GLY A 273 2.13 4.19 5.22
C GLY A 273 2.27 4.22 6.73
N ALA A 274 2.04 5.37 7.37
CA ALA A 274 2.05 5.50 8.82
C ALA A 274 0.96 4.64 9.49
N ALA A 275 -0.17 4.43 8.83
CA ALA A 275 -1.29 3.62 9.30
C ALA A 275 -1.20 2.13 8.90
N SER A 276 -0.09 1.65 8.34
CA SER A 276 0.06 0.28 7.81
C SER A 276 -0.96 -0.07 6.72
N MET A 277 -1.32 0.92 5.88
CA MET A 277 -2.31 0.77 4.82
C MET A 277 -1.75 0.17 3.53
N VAL A 278 -0.45 -0.07 3.43
CA VAL A 278 0.11 -0.83 2.30
C VAL A 278 -0.53 -2.21 2.28
N HIS A 279 -1.11 -2.59 1.14
CA HIS A 279 -1.82 -3.86 1.03
C HIS A 279 -0.84 -5.04 1.11
N PRO A 280 -0.98 -5.97 2.06
CA PRO A 280 0.04 -6.99 2.30
C PRO A 280 0.28 -7.94 1.13
N ALA A 281 -0.73 -8.17 0.28
CA ALA A 281 -0.60 -9.11 -0.83
C ALA A 281 -0.14 -8.47 -2.15
N SER A 282 -0.40 -7.17 -2.37
CA SER A 282 -0.14 -6.49 -3.65
C SER A 282 0.84 -5.32 -3.55
N GLY A 283 1.10 -4.79 -2.35
CA GLY A 283 1.85 -3.55 -2.19
C GLY A 283 1.07 -2.27 -2.58
N TYR A 284 -0.17 -2.40 -3.06
CA TYR A 284 -0.97 -1.27 -3.50
C TYR A 284 -1.34 -0.35 -2.34
N LEU A 285 -1.35 0.96 -2.60
CA LEU A 285 -1.66 1.95 -1.58
C LEU A 285 -2.55 3.07 -2.11
N VAL A 286 -2.20 3.73 -3.23
CA VAL A 286 -2.84 5.00 -3.65
C VAL A 286 -4.34 4.83 -3.92
N GLY A 287 -4.76 3.78 -4.61
CA GLY A 287 -6.18 3.48 -4.82
C GLY A 287 -6.95 3.31 -3.50
N SER A 288 -6.35 2.62 -2.52
CA SER A 288 -6.92 2.47 -1.18
C SER A 288 -7.02 3.80 -0.43
N LEU A 289 -6.03 4.69 -0.56
CA LEU A 289 -6.07 6.03 0.04
C LEU A 289 -7.26 6.84 -0.50
N LEU A 290 -7.40 6.88 -1.83
CA LEU A 290 -8.48 7.61 -2.51
C LEU A 290 -9.87 7.09 -2.09
N ARG A 291 -10.04 5.78 -1.98
CA ARG A 291 -11.31 5.16 -1.56
C ARG A 291 -11.63 5.36 -0.08
N ARG A 292 -10.62 5.39 0.80
CA ARG A 292 -10.83 5.38 2.27
C ARG A 292 -10.86 6.77 2.89
N ALA A 293 -10.21 7.77 2.26
CA ALA A 293 -10.15 9.12 2.80
C ALA A 293 -11.53 9.78 2.99
N PRO A 294 -12.52 9.66 2.07
CA PRO A 294 -13.82 10.29 2.27
C PRO A 294 -14.58 9.78 3.50
N GLY A 295 -14.54 8.47 3.79
CA GLY A 295 -15.15 7.87 4.97
C GLY A 295 -14.45 8.31 6.25
N LEU A 296 -13.12 8.28 6.26
CA LEU A 296 -12.31 8.75 7.39
C LEU A 296 -12.57 10.25 7.69
N ALA A 297 -12.59 11.08 6.64
CA ALA A 297 -12.88 12.50 6.78
C ALA A 297 -14.30 12.76 7.33
N ALA A 298 -15.29 11.98 6.91
CA ALA A 298 -16.65 12.06 7.42
C ALA A 298 -16.72 11.70 8.92
N ALA A 299 -16.08 10.63 9.35
CA ALA A 299 -16.02 10.21 10.74
C ALA A 299 -15.34 11.26 11.63
N ILE A 300 -14.22 11.81 11.17
CA ILE A 300 -13.50 12.91 11.86
C ILE A 300 -14.37 14.15 11.95
N ALA A 301 -14.98 14.60 10.83
CA ALA A 301 -15.83 15.77 10.81
C ALA A 301 -17.02 15.64 11.76
N THR A 302 -17.64 14.46 11.84
CA THR A 302 -18.73 14.18 12.81
C THR A 302 -18.24 14.26 14.24
N ALA A 303 -17.11 13.65 14.57
CA ALA A 303 -16.54 13.69 15.91
C ALA A 303 -16.13 15.11 16.34
N LEU A 304 -15.70 15.94 15.41
CA LEU A 304 -15.36 17.36 15.66
C LEU A 304 -16.57 18.25 15.93
N GLN A 305 -17.81 17.82 15.61
CA GLN A 305 -19.02 18.55 15.94
C GLN A 305 -19.30 18.54 17.46
N GLU A 306 -18.81 17.55 18.17
CA GLU A 306 -18.86 17.50 19.63
C GLU A 306 -17.86 18.52 20.21
N ALA A 307 -18.37 19.67 20.67
CA ALA A 307 -17.53 20.82 21.04
C ALA A 307 -16.54 20.52 22.19
N GLN A 308 -16.86 19.55 23.05
CA GLN A 308 -16.05 19.17 24.21
C GLN A 308 -15.31 17.82 24.02
N ALA A 309 -15.38 17.24 22.80
CA ALA A 309 -14.67 15.98 22.54
C ALA A 309 -13.16 16.16 22.70
N GLU A 310 -12.55 15.32 23.52
CA GLU A 310 -11.10 15.28 23.71
C GLU A 310 -10.40 14.73 22.45
N PRO A 311 -9.13 15.08 22.20
CA PRO A 311 -8.37 14.56 21.06
C PRO A 311 -8.40 13.02 20.93
N ALA A 312 -8.39 12.33 22.09
CA ALA A 312 -8.46 10.87 22.12
C ALA A 312 -9.80 10.31 21.66
N GLU A 313 -10.91 11.00 21.92
CA GLU A 313 -12.25 10.58 21.50
C GLU A 313 -12.42 10.76 19.98
N ILE A 314 -11.96 11.91 19.45
CA ILE A 314 -11.95 12.18 18.01
C ILE A 314 -11.05 11.14 17.29
N ALA A 315 -9.86 10.88 17.81
CA ALA A 315 -8.96 9.88 17.29
C ALA A 315 -9.57 8.47 17.31
N ASN A 316 -10.28 8.11 18.39
CA ASN A 316 -10.94 6.81 18.47
C ASN A 316 -12.00 6.62 17.38
N ALA A 317 -12.84 7.63 17.11
CA ALA A 317 -13.80 7.57 16.01
C ALA A 317 -13.10 7.41 14.64
N ALA A 318 -12.00 8.12 14.43
CA ALA A 318 -11.19 8.00 13.22
C ALA A 318 -10.56 6.60 13.08
N TRP A 319 -9.99 6.05 14.16
CA TRP A 319 -9.40 4.71 14.16
C TRP A 319 -10.44 3.61 13.91
N GLN A 320 -11.64 3.74 14.51
CA GLN A 320 -12.75 2.79 14.27
C GLN A 320 -13.22 2.80 12.80
N GLU A 321 -13.24 3.95 12.14
CA GLU A 321 -13.53 4.01 10.71
C GLU A 321 -12.37 3.43 9.89
N LEU A 322 -11.14 3.81 10.19
CA LEU A 322 -9.98 3.41 9.40
C LEU A 322 -9.68 1.91 9.53
N TRP A 323 -9.74 1.37 10.72
CA TRP A 323 -9.44 -0.02 11.06
C TRP A 323 -10.61 -0.69 11.81
N ASN A 324 -11.79 -0.67 11.16
CA ASN A 324 -12.94 -1.39 11.68
C ASN A 324 -12.70 -2.92 11.72
N PRO A 325 -13.50 -3.69 12.48
CA PRO A 325 -13.29 -5.12 12.65
C PRO A 325 -13.26 -5.93 11.34
N ASP A 326 -13.97 -5.50 10.29
CA ASP A 326 -13.95 -6.18 9.00
C ASP A 326 -12.61 -5.98 8.27
N ARG A 327 -12.10 -4.74 8.24
CA ARG A 327 -10.77 -4.42 7.66
C ARG A 327 -9.64 -5.09 8.44
N LEU A 328 -9.74 -5.16 9.76
CA LEU A 328 -8.75 -5.89 10.57
C LEU A 328 -8.72 -7.39 10.23
N ARG A 329 -9.90 -8.02 10.06
CA ARG A 329 -9.96 -9.44 9.63
C ARG A 329 -9.31 -9.65 8.27
N LYS A 330 -9.66 -8.82 7.29
CA LYS A 330 -9.06 -8.90 5.96
C LYS A 330 -7.54 -8.70 6.02
N TYR A 331 -7.07 -7.72 6.78
CA TYR A 331 -5.63 -7.50 6.97
C TYR A 331 -4.92 -8.75 7.50
N TYR A 332 -5.47 -9.43 8.50
CA TYR A 332 -4.86 -10.66 9.02
C TYR A 332 -4.90 -11.82 8.04
N LEU A 333 -5.95 -11.94 7.22
CA LEU A 333 -6.01 -12.94 6.15
C LEU A 333 -4.98 -12.66 5.05
N TYR A 334 -4.83 -11.42 4.62
CA TYR A 334 -3.81 -11.04 3.64
C TYR A 334 -2.39 -11.26 4.20
N ARG A 335 -2.13 -10.87 5.45
CA ARG A 335 -0.86 -11.15 6.13
C ARG A 335 -0.58 -12.64 6.23
N PHE A 336 -1.58 -13.45 6.56
CA PHE A 336 -1.48 -14.91 6.57
C PHE A 336 -1.06 -15.46 5.20
N GLY A 337 -1.64 -14.98 4.12
CA GLY A 337 -1.26 -15.35 2.76
C GLY A 337 0.18 -14.94 2.44
N LEU A 338 0.57 -13.71 2.76
CA LEU A 338 1.92 -13.21 2.51
C LEU A 338 3.00 -14.02 3.25
N GLU A 339 2.76 -14.40 4.52
CA GLU A 339 3.68 -15.25 5.29
C GLU A 339 3.97 -16.59 4.60
N LYS A 340 3.00 -17.13 3.83
CA LYS A 340 3.21 -18.31 3.00
C LYS A 340 4.14 -18.00 1.83
N LEU A 341 3.81 -16.95 1.08
CA LEU A 341 4.53 -16.57 -0.14
C LEU A 341 6.00 -16.24 0.14
N MET A 342 6.30 -15.59 1.26
CA MET A 342 7.68 -15.25 1.65
C MET A 342 8.58 -16.48 1.89
N ARG A 343 8.00 -17.66 2.08
CA ARG A 343 8.75 -18.92 2.29
C ARG A 343 8.74 -19.84 1.09
N PHE A 344 7.95 -19.55 0.07
CA PHE A 344 7.93 -20.35 -1.13
C PHE A 344 9.23 -20.17 -1.90
N ASP A 345 9.77 -21.29 -2.38
CA ASP A 345 10.77 -21.25 -3.42
C ASP A 345 10.18 -20.74 -4.73
N GLU A 346 11.03 -20.49 -5.71
CA GLU A 346 10.62 -19.97 -7.01
C GLU A 346 9.57 -20.85 -7.68
N VAL A 347 9.64 -22.16 -7.55
CA VAL A 347 8.73 -23.12 -8.20
C VAL A 347 7.33 -23.02 -7.58
N LEU A 348 7.23 -23.08 -6.26
CA LEU A 348 5.96 -22.95 -5.55
C LEU A 348 5.34 -21.56 -5.74
N LEU A 349 6.19 -20.53 -5.75
CA LEU A 349 5.75 -19.17 -5.98
C LEU A 349 5.12 -18.99 -7.37
N LYS A 350 5.80 -19.45 -8.43
CA LYS A 350 5.28 -19.45 -9.79
C LYS A 350 3.99 -20.26 -9.91
N GLN A 351 3.92 -21.45 -9.29
CA GLN A 351 2.69 -22.25 -9.25
C GLN A 351 1.55 -21.52 -8.55
N HIS A 352 1.84 -20.80 -7.46
CA HIS A 352 0.83 -20.03 -6.74
C HIS A 352 0.27 -18.91 -7.62
N LEU A 353 1.13 -18.13 -8.26
CA LEU A 353 0.73 -17.01 -9.13
C LEU A 353 -0.02 -17.50 -10.38
N ASP A 354 0.47 -18.55 -11.04
CA ASP A 354 -0.25 -19.22 -12.14
C ASP A 354 -1.68 -19.63 -11.71
N THR A 355 -1.80 -20.21 -10.52
CA THR A 355 -3.10 -20.67 -10.00
C THR A 355 -3.98 -19.48 -9.60
N PHE A 356 -3.41 -18.46 -8.98
CA PHE A 356 -4.12 -17.27 -8.51
C PHE A 356 -4.80 -16.52 -9.66
N PHE A 357 -4.10 -16.31 -10.76
CA PHE A 357 -4.67 -15.62 -11.92
C PHE A 357 -5.62 -16.48 -12.78
N THR A 358 -5.83 -17.76 -12.43
CA THR A 358 -6.95 -18.56 -13.00
C THR A 358 -8.27 -18.39 -12.23
N LEU A 359 -8.26 -17.70 -11.09
CA LEU A 359 -9.49 -17.29 -10.42
C LEU A 359 -10.33 -16.38 -11.33
N PRO A 360 -11.64 -16.32 -11.16
CA PRO A 360 -12.47 -15.30 -11.82
C PRO A 360 -11.90 -13.91 -11.63
N GLN A 361 -11.94 -13.08 -12.67
CA GLN A 361 -11.36 -11.74 -12.67
C GLN A 361 -11.83 -10.91 -11.46
N SER A 362 -13.12 -10.92 -11.13
CA SER A 362 -13.66 -10.21 -9.97
C SER A 362 -13.06 -10.67 -8.63
N GLN A 363 -12.60 -11.94 -8.52
CA GLN A 363 -11.97 -12.45 -7.30
C GLN A 363 -10.50 -12.05 -7.19
N TRP A 364 -9.70 -12.31 -8.24
CA TRP A 364 -8.28 -11.94 -8.14
C TRP A 364 -8.08 -10.41 -8.15
N SER A 365 -8.88 -9.67 -8.92
CA SER A 365 -8.80 -8.21 -8.95
C SER A 365 -9.25 -7.58 -7.63
N GLY A 366 -10.36 -8.03 -7.08
CA GLY A 366 -10.86 -7.57 -5.80
C GLY A 366 -9.95 -7.97 -4.63
N PHE A 367 -9.26 -9.12 -4.73
CA PHE A 367 -8.24 -9.53 -3.77
C PHE A 367 -7.04 -8.55 -3.77
N LEU A 368 -6.50 -8.20 -4.95
CA LEU A 368 -5.36 -7.30 -5.07
C LEU A 368 -5.69 -5.85 -4.72
N ALA A 369 -6.92 -5.41 -4.95
CA ALA A 369 -7.39 -4.04 -4.70
C ALA A 369 -8.01 -3.83 -3.30
N ASP A 370 -8.14 -4.89 -2.48
CA ASP A 370 -8.85 -4.86 -1.16
C ASP A 370 -10.32 -4.41 -1.28
N THR A 371 -11.01 -4.82 -2.35
CA THR A 371 -12.42 -4.49 -2.56
C THR A 371 -13.38 -5.62 -2.23
N LEU A 372 -12.89 -6.85 -2.03
CA LEU A 372 -13.72 -7.97 -1.57
C LEU A 372 -14.20 -7.75 -0.13
N SER A 373 -15.43 -8.16 0.16
CA SER A 373 -15.86 -8.36 1.54
C SER A 373 -15.14 -9.55 2.18
N THR A 374 -15.15 -9.65 3.51
CA THR A 374 -14.50 -10.79 4.20
C THR A 374 -15.03 -12.16 3.73
N PRO A 375 -16.34 -12.39 3.55
CA PRO A 375 -16.84 -13.66 2.97
C PRO A 375 -16.34 -13.94 1.55
N GLU A 376 -16.33 -12.95 0.67
CA GLU A 376 -15.83 -13.09 -0.70
C GLU A 376 -14.33 -13.41 -0.73
N LEU A 377 -13.55 -12.75 0.14
CA LEU A 377 -12.13 -13.03 0.31
C LEU A 377 -11.89 -14.49 0.73
N ILE A 378 -12.65 -14.99 1.71
CA ILE A 378 -12.57 -16.39 2.14
C ILE A 378 -12.94 -17.33 1.00
N VAL A 379 -14.00 -17.04 0.26
CA VAL A 379 -14.40 -17.84 -0.91
C VAL A 379 -13.29 -17.86 -1.97
N ALA A 380 -12.66 -16.74 -2.26
CA ALA A 380 -11.54 -16.67 -3.19
C ALA A 380 -10.35 -17.52 -2.72
N MET A 381 -9.98 -17.44 -1.43
CA MET A 381 -8.89 -18.24 -0.86
C MET A 381 -9.20 -19.74 -0.86
N VAL A 382 -10.42 -20.15 -0.52
CA VAL A 382 -10.86 -21.55 -0.55
C VAL A 382 -10.87 -22.07 -1.99
N ARG A 383 -11.35 -21.27 -2.95
CA ARG A 383 -11.33 -21.63 -4.37
C ARG A 383 -9.89 -21.82 -4.86
N LEU A 384 -8.99 -20.88 -4.55
CA LEU A 384 -7.57 -20.99 -4.87
C LEU A 384 -6.99 -22.32 -4.35
N PHE A 385 -7.25 -22.65 -3.09
CA PHE A 385 -6.81 -23.90 -2.48
C PHE A 385 -7.39 -25.13 -3.19
N ALA A 386 -8.67 -25.09 -3.56
CA ALA A 386 -9.36 -26.19 -4.22
C ALA A 386 -8.80 -26.52 -5.62
N ILE A 387 -8.40 -25.49 -6.39
CA ILE A 387 -7.85 -25.67 -7.74
C ILE A 387 -6.31 -25.81 -7.74
N ALA A 388 -5.64 -25.56 -6.61
CA ALA A 388 -4.19 -25.64 -6.49
C ALA A 388 -3.64 -27.06 -6.71
N PRO A 389 -2.47 -27.24 -7.33
CA PRO A 389 -1.76 -28.52 -7.38
C PRO A 389 -1.44 -29.04 -5.98
N ASN A 390 -1.26 -30.36 -5.84
CA ASN A 390 -0.98 -30.98 -4.53
C ASN A 390 0.28 -30.43 -3.84
N SER A 391 1.34 -30.13 -4.59
CA SER A 391 2.56 -29.49 -4.07
C SER A 391 2.25 -28.14 -3.41
N LEU A 392 1.44 -27.31 -4.08
CA LEU A 392 1.06 -26.01 -3.58
C LEU A 392 0.09 -26.12 -2.38
N ARG A 393 -0.91 -27.04 -2.44
CA ARG A 393 -1.79 -27.32 -1.28
C ARG A 393 -0.97 -27.68 -0.04
N TRP A 394 0.03 -28.54 -0.21
CA TRP A 394 0.92 -28.92 0.90
C TRP A 394 1.67 -27.73 1.48
N GLY A 395 2.25 -26.86 0.64
CA GLY A 395 2.91 -25.63 1.07
C GLY A 395 1.95 -24.68 1.81
N LEU A 396 0.70 -24.54 1.31
CA LEU A 396 -0.32 -23.71 1.93
C LEU A 396 -0.82 -24.26 3.28
N MET A 397 -0.78 -25.57 3.51
CA MET A 397 -1.20 -26.21 4.77
C MET A 397 -0.13 -26.15 5.88
N GLN A 398 1.12 -25.79 5.58
CA GLN A 398 2.17 -25.67 6.60
C GLN A 398 1.98 -24.38 7.43
N PHE A 399 2.24 -24.46 8.73
CA PHE A 399 2.13 -23.35 9.70
C PHE A 399 3.39 -23.21 10.56
N PRO A 400 4.59 -23.08 9.96
CA PRO A 400 5.83 -23.08 10.73
C PRO A 400 6.16 -21.75 11.42
N GLY A 401 5.44 -20.68 11.15
CA GLY A 401 5.75 -19.31 11.58
C GLY A 401 4.59 -18.56 12.24
N LEU A 402 4.41 -17.32 11.82
CA LEU A 402 3.39 -16.41 12.39
C LEU A 402 1.95 -16.75 12.01
N GLU A 403 1.73 -17.65 11.06
CA GLU A 403 0.42 -17.94 10.49
C GLU A 403 -0.60 -18.36 11.53
N SER A 404 -0.21 -19.20 12.49
CA SER A 404 -1.10 -19.62 13.57
C SER A 404 -1.61 -18.43 14.38
N ASN A 405 -0.72 -17.47 14.69
CA ASN A 405 -1.10 -16.26 15.41
C ASN A 405 -2.02 -15.37 14.58
N LEU A 406 -1.70 -15.14 13.29
CA LEU A 406 -2.52 -14.33 12.39
C LEU A 406 -3.93 -14.94 12.21
N PHE A 407 -4.00 -16.27 12.11
CA PHE A 407 -5.26 -16.99 12.02
C PHE A 407 -6.09 -16.87 13.32
N TRP A 408 -5.46 -16.96 14.49
CA TRP A 408 -6.12 -16.74 15.76
C TRP A 408 -6.63 -15.31 15.91
N GLN A 409 -5.88 -14.31 15.49
CA GLN A 409 -6.34 -12.92 15.48
C GLN A 409 -7.55 -12.73 14.57
N PHE A 410 -7.57 -13.35 13.39
CA PHE A 410 -8.72 -13.34 12.51
C PHE A 410 -9.97 -13.94 13.18
N ILE A 411 -9.84 -15.11 13.82
CA ILE A 411 -10.97 -15.80 14.49
C ILE A 411 -11.46 -15.01 15.71
N SER A 412 -10.56 -14.48 16.54
CA SER A 412 -10.95 -13.74 17.77
C SER A 412 -11.78 -12.50 17.44
N LEU A 413 -11.49 -11.80 16.36
CA LEU A 413 -12.30 -10.67 15.88
C LEU A 413 -13.69 -11.12 15.35
N GLN A 414 -13.84 -12.38 14.94
CA GLN A 414 -15.13 -12.93 14.53
C GLN A 414 -15.99 -13.28 15.74
N ALA A 415 -15.42 -13.84 16.78
CA ALA A 415 -16.12 -14.20 18.02
C ALA A 415 -16.68 -12.97 18.76
N ALA A 416 -15.98 -11.83 18.74
CA ALA A 416 -16.43 -10.60 19.38
C ALA A 416 -17.74 -10.01 18.80
N LYS A 417 -18.17 -10.42 17.61
CA LYS A 417 -19.45 -10.01 16.98
C LYS A 417 -20.59 -11.02 17.14
N SER A 418 -20.38 -12.18 17.79
CA SER A 418 -21.43 -13.17 17.99
C SER A 418 -22.29 -12.79 19.21
N PRO A 419 -23.64 -12.65 19.08
CA PRO A 419 -24.53 -12.28 20.20
C PRO A 419 -24.59 -13.31 21.34
N LEU A 420 -23.90 -14.45 21.21
CA LEU A 420 -23.91 -15.54 22.20
C LEU A 420 -22.92 -15.36 23.38
N ALA A 421 -22.18 -14.27 23.43
CA ALA A 421 -21.18 -14.03 24.49
C ALA A 421 -21.70 -13.21 25.69
N VAL A 422 -23.01 -12.93 25.79
CA VAL A 422 -23.62 -12.17 26.89
C VAL A 422 -24.65 -13.02 27.64
N THR A 423 -24.26 -14.21 28.11
CA THR A 423 -25.02 -14.89 29.22
C THR A 423 -24.11 -15.91 29.90
N SER A 424 -23.18 -15.45 30.71
CA SER A 424 -22.69 -16.24 31.86
C SER A 424 -21.85 -15.38 32.80
N LYS A 425 -22.46 -14.41 33.45
CA LYS A 425 -21.99 -13.87 34.76
C LYS A 425 -23.19 -13.32 35.50
N SER A 426 -23.95 -14.21 36.13
CA SER A 426 -24.61 -14.02 37.41
C SER A 426 -25.31 -15.33 37.74
N VAL A 427 -24.79 -16.08 38.64
CA VAL A 427 -25.47 -16.77 39.78
C VAL A 427 -24.42 -17.58 40.48
N ILE A 428 -24.25 -17.21 41.69
CA ILE A 428 -23.69 -17.72 42.94
C ILE A 428 -22.37 -17.11 43.31
#